data_6ba50fa7c778c7fb70e6e1cdb288b1aa
#
_entry.id   6ba50fa7c778c7fb70e6e1cdb288b1aa
#
_cell.length_a   1.000
_cell.length_b   1.000
_cell.length_c   1.000
_cell.angle_alpha   90.00
_cell.angle_beta   90.00
_cell.angle_gamma   90.00
#
_symmetry.space_group_name_H-M   'P 1'
#
loop_
_entity.id
_entity.type
_entity.pdbx_description
1 polymer ?
#
loop_
_entity_poly.entity_id
_entity_poly.type
_entity_poly.pdbx_seq_one_letter_code
_entity_poly.pdbx_strand_id
1 'polypeptide(L)'
;MSKMEEKENKKRISVALGDFDGMHRAHQTVVTGGENAVIYCVNNRFSLLQKSIFKEKYPNAIFADFNEIKHMSATEFIDDILIDRLHAGIILCGFNFRFGKNAMWSAMDLRRHLEEKDIWVRILEHLD
;
A
#
# COMPACT_ATOMS: atom_id res chain seq x y z
N MET A 1 -1.11 25.17 -13.24
CA MET A 1 -0.65 24.38 -12.10
C MET A 1 0.35 25.19 -11.30
N SER A 2 0.17 25.27 -10.00
CA SER A 2 1.06 26.02 -9.15
C SER A 2 2.37 25.26 -8.90
N LYS A 3 3.40 25.98 -8.48
CA LYS A 3 4.68 25.34 -8.13
C LYS A 3 4.54 24.39 -6.94
N MET A 4 3.59 24.70 -6.06
CA MET A 4 3.32 23.82 -4.91
C MET A 4 2.75 22.49 -5.35
N GLU A 5 1.84 22.50 -6.30
CA GLU A 5 1.25 21.27 -6.82
C GLU A 5 2.31 20.41 -7.51
N GLU A 6 3.21 21.02 -8.25
CA GLU A 6 4.30 20.29 -8.86
C GLU A 6 5.23 19.66 -7.83
N LYS A 7 5.52 20.37 -6.75
CA LYS A 7 6.33 19.84 -5.67
C LYS A 7 5.65 18.68 -4.97
N GLU A 8 4.35 18.81 -4.71
CA GLU A 8 3.60 17.75 -4.08
C GLU A 8 3.56 16.50 -4.94
N ASN A 9 3.33 16.66 -6.24
CA ASN A 9 3.31 15.54 -7.17
C ASN A 9 4.65 14.81 -7.23
N LYS A 10 5.75 15.55 -7.15
CA LYS A 10 7.08 14.95 -7.15
C LYS A 10 7.37 14.16 -5.88
N LYS A 11 6.76 14.56 -4.76
CA LYS A 11 6.94 13.89 -3.48
C LYS A 11 6.01 12.69 -3.29
N ARG A 12 4.93 12.65 -4.06
CA ARG A 12 3.98 11.55 -3.95
C ARG A 12 4.50 10.32 -4.67
N ILE A 13 4.32 9.19 -4.04
CA ILE A 13 4.81 7.92 -4.56
C ILE A 13 3.66 6.95 -4.79
N SER A 14 3.94 5.94 -5.61
CA SER A 14 3.02 4.83 -5.81
C SER A 14 3.26 3.79 -4.73
N VAL A 15 2.19 3.35 -4.08
CA VAL A 15 2.28 2.36 -3.01
C VAL A 15 1.44 1.15 -3.40
N ALA A 16 2.08 0.00 -3.46
CA ALA A 16 1.41 -1.27 -3.64
C ALA A 16 1.11 -1.84 -2.26
N LEU A 17 -0.15 -1.89 -1.91
CA LEU A 17 -0.60 -2.22 -0.57
C LEU A 17 -1.26 -3.59 -0.57
N GLY A 18 -0.82 -4.49 0.29
CA GLY A 18 -1.43 -5.81 0.34
C GLY A 18 -0.75 -6.79 1.24
N ASP A 19 -1.27 -8.00 1.19
CA ASP A 19 -0.81 -9.15 1.98
C ASP A 19 0.36 -9.86 1.31
N PHE A 20 0.34 -9.93 -0.01
CA PHE A 20 1.42 -10.53 -0.82
C PHE A 20 1.84 -11.92 -0.34
N ASP A 21 0.88 -12.83 -0.24
CA ASP A 21 1.15 -14.21 0.17
C ASP A 21 2.21 -14.92 -0.68
N GLY A 22 2.50 -14.38 -1.86
CA GLY A 22 3.55 -14.91 -2.72
C GLY A 22 4.17 -13.81 -3.54
N MET A 23 5.44 -14.03 -3.92
CA MET A 23 6.16 -13.06 -4.75
C MET A 23 5.47 -12.79 -6.09
N HIS A 24 4.75 -13.78 -6.59
CA HIS A 24 4.04 -13.65 -7.86
C HIS A 24 3.03 -12.49 -7.82
N ARG A 25 2.27 -12.40 -6.75
CA ARG A 25 1.29 -11.31 -6.60
C ARG A 25 1.96 -9.96 -6.45
N ALA A 26 3.05 -9.92 -5.69
CA ALA A 26 3.80 -8.69 -5.54
C ALA A 26 4.37 -8.25 -6.89
N HIS A 27 4.90 -9.20 -7.66
CA HIS A 27 5.45 -8.91 -8.97
C HIS A 27 4.39 -8.30 -9.89
N GLN A 28 3.20 -8.89 -9.95
CA GLN A 28 2.12 -8.38 -10.79
C GLN A 28 1.70 -6.97 -10.37
N THR A 29 1.63 -6.73 -9.07
CA THR A 29 1.24 -5.41 -8.56
C THR A 29 2.29 -4.36 -8.93
N VAL A 30 3.57 -4.71 -8.79
CA VAL A 30 4.66 -3.79 -9.14
C VAL A 30 4.67 -3.50 -10.63
N VAL A 31 4.50 -4.53 -11.47
CA VAL A 31 4.44 -4.34 -12.93
C VAL A 31 3.29 -3.41 -13.30
N THR A 32 2.14 -3.58 -12.68
CA THR A 32 0.98 -2.74 -12.92
C THR A 32 1.19 -1.30 -12.45
N GLY A 33 1.87 -1.12 -11.31
CA GLY A 33 2.08 0.18 -10.70
C GLY A 33 3.35 0.91 -11.12
N GLY A 34 4.24 0.24 -11.85
CA GLY A 34 5.51 0.81 -12.26
C GLY A 34 6.66 0.41 -11.36
N GLU A 35 7.88 0.60 -11.88
CA GLU A 35 9.10 0.12 -11.22
C GLU A 35 9.40 0.79 -9.88
N ASN A 36 8.88 2.00 -9.67
CA ASN A 36 9.20 2.78 -8.47
C ASN A 36 8.16 2.63 -7.37
N ALA A 37 7.22 1.70 -7.53
CA ALA A 37 6.20 1.51 -6.50
C ALA A 37 6.83 0.96 -5.23
N VAL A 38 6.46 1.54 -4.10
CA VAL A 38 6.84 1.02 -2.79
C VAL A 38 5.84 -0.07 -2.42
N ILE A 39 6.35 -1.22 -2.04
CA ILE A 39 5.48 -2.32 -1.59
C ILE A 39 5.34 -2.21 -0.07
N TYR A 40 4.11 -2.03 0.40
CA TYR A 40 3.82 -2.04 1.83
C TYR A 40 3.08 -3.32 2.16
N CYS A 41 3.79 -4.25 2.78
CA CYS A 41 3.29 -5.59 3.05
C CYS A 41 2.72 -5.66 4.47
N VAL A 42 1.45 -6.01 4.57
CA VAL A 42 0.77 -6.11 5.87
C VAL A 42 0.74 -7.55 6.41
N ASN A 43 1.38 -8.48 5.70
CA ASN A 43 1.39 -9.89 6.08
C ASN A 43 2.39 -10.12 7.21
N ASN A 44 1.91 -10.59 8.35
CA ASN A 44 2.76 -10.85 9.51
C ASN A 44 3.23 -12.31 9.60
N ARG A 45 2.95 -13.11 8.56
CA ARG A 45 3.30 -14.54 8.54
C ARG A 45 4.64 -14.85 7.91
N PHE A 46 5.29 -13.84 7.33
CA PHE A 46 6.60 -14.03 6.73
C PHE A 46 7.65 -14.29 7.81
N SER A 47 8.44 -15.34 7.62
CA SER A 47 9.62 -15.58 8.45
C SER A 47 10.70 -14.56 8.11
N LEU A 48 11.75 -14.50 8.93
CA LEU A 48 12.88 -13.61 8.66
C LEU A 48 13.54 -13.95 7.32
N LEU A 49 13.66 -15.24 7.02
CA LEU A 49 14.23 -15.66 5.75
C LEU A 49 13.35 -15.23 4.57
N GLN A 50 12.05 -15.41 4.69
CA GLN A 50 11.11 -15.00 3.64
C GLN A 50 11.16 -13.49 3.41
N LYS A 51 11.24 -12.70 4.49
CA LYS A 51 11.38 -11.25 4.37
C LYS A 51 12.66 -10.86 3.65
N SER A 52 13.74 -11.55 3.97
CA SER A 52 15.05 -11.30 3.35
C SER A 52 15.00 -11.57 1.84
N ILE A 53 14.45 -12.71 1.45
CA ILE A 53 14.30 -13.08 0.05
C ILE A 53 13.41 -12.09 -0.69
N PHE A 54 12.28 -11.72 -0.08
CA PHE A 54 11.34 -10.79 -0.67
C PHE A 54 11.99 -9.42 -0.88
N LYS A 55 12.73 -8.93 0.11
CA LYS A 55 13.37 -7.63 0.03
C LYS A 55 14.53 -7.59 -0.95
N GLU A 56 15.20 -8.72 -1.16
CA GLU A 56 16.23 -8.81 -2.17
C GLU A 56 15.66 -8.58 -3.55
N LYS A 57 14.48 -9.14 -3.82
CA LYS A 57 13.81 -8.96 -5.10
C LYS A 57 13.13 -7.59 -5.20
N TYR A 58 12.61 -7.08 -4.09
CA TYR A 58 11.91 -5.80 -4.05
C TYR A 58 12.55 -4.91 -2.97
N PRO A 59 13.65 -4.21 -3.31
CA PRO A 59 14.38 -3.43 -2.30
C PRO A 59 13.57 -2.34 -1.63
N ASN A 60 12.50 -1.87 -2.29
CA ASN A 60 11.61 -0.86 -1.74
C ASN A 60 10.49 -1.44 -0.86
N ALA A 61 10.52 -2.73 -0.59
CA ALA A 61 9.48 -3.35 0.21
C ALA A 61 9.62 -2.93 1.68
N ILE A 62 8.48 -2.63 2.27
CA ILE A 62 8.35 -2.29 3.68
C ILE A 62 7.40 -3.29 4.31
N PHE A 63 7.81 -3.90 5.40
CA PHE A 63 6.95 -4.82 6.14
C PHE A 63 6.33 -4.08 7.30
N ALA A 64 5.01 -4.04 7.33
CA ALA A 64 4.29 -3.36 8.39
C ALA A 64 4.57 -4.02 9.73
N ASP A 65 4.66 -3.21 10.78
CA ASP A 65 4.68 -3.72 12.13
C ASP A 65 3.25 -4.06 12.51
N PHE A 66 2.94 -5.35 12.53
CA PHE A 66 1.59 -5.81 12.81
C PHE A 66 1.10 -5.33 14.18
N ASN A 67 1.99 -5.28 15.17
CA ASN A 67 1.62 -4.80 16.49
C ASN A 67 1.24 -3.33 16.48
N GLU A 68 1.80 -2.56 15.57
CA GLU A 68 1.42 -1.17 15.39
C GLU A 68 0.07 -1.04 14.70
N ILE A 69 -0.10 -1.73 13.57
CA ILE A 69 -1.26 -1.48 12.72
C ILE A 69 -2.54 -2.20 13.17
N LYS A 70 -2.43 -3.29 13.93
CA LYS A 70 -3.62 -4.07 14.29
C LYS A 70 -4.63 -3.32 15.16
N HIS A 71 -4.18 -2.30 15.85
CA HIS A 71 -5.04 -1.48 16.71
C HIS A 71 -5.48 -0.18 16.07
N MET A 72 -4.96 0.13 14.89
CA MET A 72 -5.30 1.35 14.19
C MET A 72 -6.69 1.26 13.59
N SER A 73 -7.45 2.34 13.71
CA SER A 73 -8.66 2.48 12.93
C SER A 73 -8.27 2.65 11.46
N ALA A 74 -9.24 2.47 10.56
CA ALA A 74 -8.98 2.66 9.13
C ALA A 74 -8.48 4.07 8.85
N THR A 75 -9.10 5.09 9.45
CA THR A 75 -8.69 6.49 9.22
C THR A 75 -7.30 6.75 9.77
N GLU A 76 -6.95 6.19 10.92
CA GLU A 76 -5.60 6.33 11.45
C GLU A 76 -4.57 5.68 10.52
N PHE A 77 -4.86 4.50 10.00
CA PHE A 77 -3.99 3.82 9.07
C PHE A 77 -3.76 4.66 7.82
N ILE A 78 -4.84 5.22 7.26
CA ILE A 78 -4.74 6.05 6.06
C ILE A 78 -3.93 7.30 6.35
N ASP A 79 -4.26 8.03 7.40
CA ASP A 79 -3.64 9.32 7.67
C ASP A 79 -2.19 9.18 8.14
N ASP A 80 -1.92 8.27 9.04
CA ASP A 80 -0.59 8.14 9.65
C ASP A 80 0.38 7.34 8.76
N ILE A 81 -0.08 6.27 8.16
CA ILE A 81 0.79 5.39 7.37
C ILE A 81 0.83 5.82 5.91
N LEU A 82 -0.32 5.85 5.25
CA LEU A 82 -0.36 6.07 3.81
C LEU A 82 -0.02 7.51 3.43
N ILE A 83 -0.50 8.47 4.18
CA ILE A 83 -0.30 9.89 3.86
C ILE A 83 0.95 10.44 4.51
N ASP A 84 1.03 10.41 5.82
CA ASP A 84 2.12 11.06 6.55
C ASP A 84 3.45 10.34 6.41
N ARG A 85 3.45 9.02 6.51
CA ARG A 85 4.68 8.24 6.47
C ARG A 85 5.12 7.91 5.05
N LEU A 86 4.20 7.48 4.19
CA LEU A 86 4.54 7.00 2.85
C LEU A 86 4.36 8.04 1.75
N HIS A 87 3.67 9.13 2.03
CA HIS A 87 3.41 10.18 1.02
C HIS A 87 2.77 9.62 -0.25
N ALA A 88 1.80 8.74 -0.09
CA ALA A 88 1.19 8.07 -1.22
C ALA A 88 0.39 9.02 -2.09
N GLY A 89 0.60 8.93 -3.40
CA GLY A 89 -0.20 9.64 -4.39
C GLY A 89 -1.09 8.70 -5.17
N ILE A 90 -0.64 7.46 -5.32
CA ILE A 90 -1.40 6.40 -5.96
C ILE A 90 -1.28 5.16 -5.11
N ILE A 91 -2.41 4.55 -4.79
CA ILE A 91 -2.44 3.28 -4.07
C ILE A 91 -2.90 2.18 -5.03
N LEU A 92 -2.18 1.07 -5.01
CA LEU A 92 -2.58 -0.12 -5.76
C LEU A 92 -2.87 -1.23 -4.76
N CYS A 93 -4.03 -1.85 -4.86
CA CYS A 93 -4.37 -2.96 -3.97
C CYS A 93 -5.33 -3.92 -4.66
N GLY A 94 -5.40 -5.13 -4.14
CA GLY A 94 -6.32 -6.14 -4.66
C GLY A 94 -7.75 -5.85 -4.24
N PHE A 95 -8.70 -6.36 -5.02
CA PHE A 95 -10.12 -6.14 -4.75
C PHE A 95 -10.56 -6.71 -3.39
N ASN A 96 -9.87 -7.72 -2.91
CA ASN A 96 -10.19 -8.38 -1.65
C ASN A 96 -9.41 -7.82 -0.45
N PHE A 97 -8.65 -6.75 -0.65
CA PHE A 97 -7.87 -6.16 0.43
C PHE A 97 -8.79 -5.56 1.48
N ARG A 98 -8.49 -5.86 2.73
CA ARG A 98 -9.23 -5.30 3.87
C ARG A 98 -8.23 -4.80 4.90
N PHE A 99 -8.64 -3.79 5.66
CA PHE A 99 -7.75 -3.14 6.61
C PHE A 99 -8.54 -2.46 7.73
N GLY A 100 -7.78 -1.85 8.64
CA GLY A 100 -8.38 -1.23 9.81
C GLY A 100 -8.70 -2.25 10.88
N LYS A 101 -9.02 -1.78 12.06
CA LYS A 101 -9.33 -2.63 13.18
C LYS A 101 -10.47 -3.61 12.82
N ASN A 102 -10.25 -4.89 13.06
CA ASN A 102 -11.19 -5.96 12.75
C ASN A 102 -11.50 -6.10 11.25
N ALA A 103 -10.60 -5.60 10.39
CA ALA A 103 -10.76 -5.65 8.93
C ALA A 103 -12.11 -5.07 8.46
N MET A 104 -12.53 -3.98 9.08
CA MET A 104 -13.85 -3.38 8.82
C MET A 104 -13.94 -2.65 7.48
N TRP A 105 -12.82 -2.17 6.95
CA TRP A 105 -12.81 -1.42 5.71
C TRP A 105 -12.33 -2.27 4.55
N SER A 106 -12.99 -2.11 3.40
CA SER A 106 -12.63 -2.79 2.16
C SER A 106 -11.80 -1.88 1.26
N ALA A 107 -11.34 -2.43 0.13
CA ALA A 107 -10.64 -1.66 -0.88
C ALA A 107 -11.52 -0.52 -1.43
N MET A 108 -12.82 -0.76 -1.58
CA MET A 108 -13.74 0.28 -2.04
C MET A 108 -13.90 1.41 -1.03
N ASP A 109 -13.91 1.07 0.26
CA ASP A 109 -13.96 2.09 1.31
C ASP A 109 -12.71 2.95 1.28
N LEU A 110 -11.56 2.33 1.08
CA LEU A 110 -10.29 3.03 0.93
C LEU A 110 -10.35 4.00 -0.25
N ARG A 111 -10.84 3.53 -1.37
CA ARG A 111 -10.95 4.34 -2.58
C ARG A 111 -11.82 5.56 -2.36
N ARG A 112 -13.00 5.38 -1.76
CA ARG A 112 -13.92 6.50 -1.50
C ARG A 112 -13.30 7.53 -0.58
N HIS A 113 -12.62 7.08 0.46
CA HIS A 113 -12.01 8.00 1.42
C HIS A 113 -10.86 8.79 0.79
N LEU A 114 -10.02 8.13 0.00
CA LEU A 114 -8.84 8.77 -0.58
C LEU A 114 -9.16 9.64 -1.79
N GLU A 115 -10.24 9.36 -2.52
CA GLU A 115 -10.66 10.22 -3.61
C GLU A 115 -10.94 11.66 -3.13
N GLU A 116 -11.45 11.79 -1.92
CA GLU A 116 -11.70 13.11 -1.32
C GLU A 116 -10.40 13.87 -1.03
N LYS A 117 -9.28 13.15 -0.97
CA LYS A 117 -7.96 13.72 -0.68
C LYS A 117 -7.07 13.82 -1.91
N ASP A 118 -7.64 13.64 -3.10
CA ASP A 118 -6.91 13.66 -4.38
C ASP A 118 -5.83 12.59 -4.46
N ILE A 119 -6.07 11.45 -3.84
CA ILE A 119 -5.19 10.29 -3.92
C ILE A 119 -5.92 9.22 -4.70
N TRP A 120 -5.27 8.73 -5.76
CA TRP A 120 -5.85 7.73 -6.63
C TRP A 120 -5.70 6.34 -6.02
N VAL A 121 -6.75 5.55 -6.14
CA VAL A 121 -6.72 4.15 -5.72
C VAL A 121 -7.08 3.28 -6.90
N ARG A 122 -6.15 2.42 -7.30
CA ARG A 122 -6.37 1.46 -8.37
C ARG A 122 -6.60 0.10 -7.75
N ILE A 123 -7.77 -0.45 -7.97
CA ILE A 123 -8.16 -1.75 -7.43
C ILE A 123 -7.97 -2.80 -8.51
N LEU A 124 -7.14 -3.80 -8.21
CA LEU A 124 -6.80 -4.86 -9.15
C LEU A 124 -7.72 -6.05 -8.91
N GLU A 125 -8.41 -6.48 -9.95
CA GLU A 125 -9.42 -7.53 -9.82
C GLU A 125 -8.86 -8.95 -9.81
N HIS A 126 -7.77 -9.17 -10.52
CA HIS A 126 -7.18 -10.51 -10.63
C HIS A 126 -5.68 -10.42 -10.41
N LEU A 127 -5.22 -10.98 -9.31
CA LEU A 127 -3.80 -11.05 -8.99
C LEU A 127 -3.29 -12.50 -8.98
N ASP A 128 -3.95 -13.35 -9.70
CA ASP A 128 -3.59 -14.77 -9.77
C ASP A 128 -2.30 -15.01 -10.54
#